data_cc7968651d80a44424099eadb02ad223
#
_entry.id   cc7968651d80a44424099eadb02ad223
#
_cell.length_a   1.000
_cell.length_b   1.000
_cell.length_c   1.000
_cell.angle_alpha   90.00
_cell.angle_beta   90.00
_cell.angle_gamma   90.00
#
_symmetry.space_group_name_H-M   'P 1'
#
loop_
_entity.id
_entity.type
_entity.pdbx_description
1 polymer ?
#
loop_
_entity_poly.entity_id
_entity_poly.type
_entity_poly.pdbx_seq_one_letter_code
_entity_poly.pdbx_strand_id
1 'polypeptide(L)'
;MRTTFILTLAFFLGTITSHGQNPSEALQQVIQKVDAYDGYDQKTNPLGLYTKEYYKKEAEFARELLEELQQIDKEKLSETESISAELLRYKLQETIDFYEYEAYLNPLLSDAGFHVSLPYHVRDFSNYQQVKDYLNKLNAVPAFVDQHLVLLREGIEKGNLQPAVIFKCYEATYDDQIVDDPQESYYYSPFLKLPSILTQQQKDSVLTAAEIAVSKNVVPQFRRVKHFFETEYLPAARESLGVSETPGGKEYYQNRLNYYTTLDLSAKEIHEMGLKEVARINAEMKKIIAEVGFEGSFEDFIHFLRTDEQFYAETGEELLKEARDISKRLDAQLPKFFKTLPRRPYGVAPVPDAIAPKYTTGRYVGGGDDTQPGYYWVNTYNLSNRPLYVLPALTAHEAVPGHHLQISLNKELGDSIPKFRRNFYLSAFGEGWGLYSEALAEEMGIYRTPYERFGKLTYEQWRAGRLVVDTGIHALGWTRAQAVEFLRSNTALSLHNINTEVDRYISWPGQAVSYKIGEMKIRELRKKAEEALGTDFDIREFHEVILEQGTVTLPIMEERVEAYIEKEIKR
;
A
#
# COMPACT_ATOMS: atom_id res chain seq x y z
N MET A 1 18.10 16.19 82.92
CA MET A 1 19.03 15.38 82.15
C MET A 1 18.34 15.00 80.80
N ARG A 2 18.70 15.67 79.72
CA ARG A 2 18.17 15.39 78.37
C ARG A 2 19.25 14.60 77.64
N THR A 3 18.96 13.35 77.28
CA THR A 3 19.85 12.49 76.51
C THR A 3 19.54 12.64 75.04
N THR A 4 20.51 13.21 74.29
CA THR A 4 20.41 13.41 72.88
C THR A 4 20.90 12.14 72.16
N PHE A 5 20.02 11.47 71.40
CA PHE A 5 20.38 10.36 70.53
C PHE A 5 20.84 10.93 69.21
N ILE A 6 22.10 10.72 68.87
CA ILE A 6 22.65 11.02 67.51
C ILE A 6 22.46 9.77 66.65
N LEU A 7 21.59 9.89 65.62
CA LEU A 7 21.41 8.87 64.61
C LEU A 7 22.47 9.11 63.52
N THR A 8 23.46 8.23 63.44
CA THR A 8 24.44 8.23 62.38
C THR A 8 23.84 7.53 61.14
N LEU A 9 23.52 8.31 60.10
CA LEU A 9 23.05 7.79 58.80
C LEU A 9 24.27 7.33 58.02
N ALA A 10 24.49 6.01 57.92
CA ALA A 10 25.48 5.44 57.05
C ALA A 10 24.94 5.45 55.59
N PHE A 11 25.51 6.35 54.78
CA PHE A 11 25.31 6.31 53.30
C PHE A 11 26.07 5.09 52.75
N PHE A 12 25.34 4.01 52.46
CA PHE A 12 25.83 2.96 51.58
C PHE A 12 25.81 3.50 50.14
N LEU A 13 26.96 3.96 49.65
CA LEU A 13 27.20 4.08 48.19
C LEU A 13 27.27 2.65 47.64
N GLY A 14 26.11 2.11 47.28
CA GLY A 14 26.04 0.97 46.40
C GLY A 14 26.52 1.43 45.03
N THR A 15 27.72 1.03 44.65
CA THR A 15 28.13 1.04 43.23
C THR A 15 27.18 0.13 42.48
N ILE A 16 26.17 0.72 41.84
CA ILE A 16 25.37 0.04 40.84
C ILE A 16 26.35 -0.20 39.68
N THR A 17 27.00 -1.37 39.66
CA THR A 17 27.56 -1.90 38.44
C THR A 17 26.39 -2.14 37.51
N SER A 18 26.13 -1.22 36.59
CA SER A 18 25.27 -1.48 35.48
C SER A 18 25.90 -2.66 34.71
N HIS A 19 25.47 -3.86 35.00
CA HIS A 19 25.62 -4.95 34.06
C HIS A 19 24.85 -4.50 32.84
N GLY A 20 25.54 -4.12 31.80
CA GLY A 20 24.92 -3.72 30.53
C GLY A 20 23.96 -4.84 30.13
N GLN A 21 22.70 -4.51 30.04
CA GLN A 21 21.67 -5.46 29.58
C GLN A 21 22.13 -6.04 28.24
N ASN A 22 21.96 -7.34 28.03
CA ASN A 22 22.28 -7.97 26.75
C ASN A 22 21.47 -7.26 25.64
N PRO A 23 22.11 -6.71 24.59
CA PRO A 23 21.42 -5.98 23.52
C PRO A 23 20.27 -6.75 22.88
N SER A 24 20.40 -8.06 22.69
CA SER A 24 19.33 -8.93 22.18
C SER A 24 18.14 -8.98 23.13
N GLU A 25 18.37 -9.08 24.46
CA GLU A 25 17.31 -9.07 25.46
C GLU A 25 16.62 -7.71 25.54
N ALA A 26 17.38 -6.61 25.43
CA ALA A 26 16.85 -5.26 25.40
C ALA A 26 15.93 -5.06 24.19
N LEU A 27 16.35 -5.48 23.00
CA LEU A 27 15.53 -5.43 21.80
C LEU A 27 14.24 -6.26 21.94
N GLN A 28 14.36 -7.47 22.49
CA GLN A 28 13.18 -8.34 22.72
C GLN A 28 12.18 -7.68 23.68
N GLN A 29 12.62 -6.98 24.70
CA GLN A 29 11.74 -6.25 25.61
C GLN A 29 10.99 -5.11 24.91
N VAL A 30 11.67 -4.33 24.04
CA VAL A 30 11.01 -3.29 23.23
C VAL A 30 9.96 -3.90 22.31
N ILE A 31 10.29 -5.00 21.62
CA ILE A 31 9.35 -5.70 20.73
C ILE A 31 8.14 -6.22 21.54
N GLN A 32 8.36 -6.79 22.72
CA GLN A 32 7.27 -7.24 23.59
C GLN A 32 6.35 -6.10 24.02
N LYS A 33 6.88 -4.90 24.30
CA LYS A 33 6.06 -3.72 24.60
C LYS A 33 5.18 -3.34 23.41
N VAL A 34 5.73 -3.37 22.18
CA VAL A 34 4.94 -3.12 20.95
C VAL A 34 3.85 -4.17 20.76
N ASP A 35 4.18 -5.45 20.94
CA ASP A 35 3.22 -6.55 20.78
C ASP A 35 2.12 -6.56 21.86
N ALA A 36 2.41 -6.02 23.06
CA ALA A 36 1.47 -5.92 24.17
C ALA A 36 0.65 -4.62 24.17
N TYR A 37 0.98 -3.67 23.30
CA TYR A 37 0.32 -2.38 23.28
C TYR A 37 -1.00 -2.46 22.49
N ASP A 38 -2.11 -2.32 23.20
CA ASP A 38 -3.47 -2.37 22.64
C ASP A 38 -4.04 -0.99 22.30
N GLY A 39 -3.28 0.09 22.32
CA GLY A 39 -3.69 1.47 21.94
C GLY A 39 -5.11 1.88 22.35
N TYR A 40 -6.11 1.05 22.09
CA TYR A 40 -7.51 1.22 22.45
C TYR A 40 -8.23 -0.12 22.65
N ASP A 41 -9.36 -0.10 23.39
CA ASP A 41 -10.21 -1.27 23.58
C ASP A 41 -11.06 -1.55 22.32
N GLN A 42 -10.75 -2.63 21.61
CA GLN A 42 -11.46 -3.06 20.41
C GLN A 42 -12.93 -3.48 20.67
N LYS A 43 -13.30 -3.84 21.89
CA LYS A 43 -14.70 -4.16 22.21
C LYS A 43 -15.57 -2.92 22.24
N THR A 44 -15.02 -1.84 22.74
CA THR A 44 -15.69 -0.54 22.80
C THR A 44 -15.62 0.20 21.48
N ASN A 45 -14.53 0.03 20.73
CA ASN A 45 -14.27 0.69 19.45
C ASN A 45 -14.02 -0.33 18.33
N PRO A 46 -15.01 -1.12 17.91
CA PRO A 46 -14.81 -2.20 16.93
C PRO A 46 -14.48 -1.73 15.51
N LEU A 47 -14.60 -0.43 15.22
CA LEU A 47 -14.19 0.22 13.97
C LEU A 47 -12.91 1.05 14.12
N GLY A 48 -12.26 1.04 15.28
CA GLY A 48 -11.08 1.84 15.57
C GLY A 48 -11.37 3.06 16.45
N LEU A 49 -10.32 3.72 16.92
CA LEU A 49 -10.36 4.96 17.68
C LEU A 49 -9.64 6.06 16.89
N TYR A 50 -10.34 7.16 16.60
CA TYR A 50 -9.86 8.24 15.74
C TYR A 50 -10.04 9.59 16.45
N THR A 51 -9.25 9.82 17.48
CA THR A 51 -9.26 11.07 18.24
C THR A 51 -7.85 11.67 18.29
N LYS A 52 -7.74 12.98 18.37
CA LYS A 52 -6.45 13.67 18.54
C LYS A 52 -5.66 13.13 19.74
N GLU A 53 -6.36 12.86 20.83
CA GLU A 53 -5.76 12.32 22.05
C GLU A 53 -5.21 10.90 21.82
N TYR A 54 -5.89 10.08 21.05
CA TYR A 54 -5.38 8.77 20.66
C TYR A 54 -4.08 8.90 19.87
N TYR A 55 -4.06 9.71 18.80
CA TYR A 55 -2.85 9.89 17.98
C TYR A 55 -1.69 10.49 18.77
N LYS A 56 -1.99 11.39 19.72
CA LYS A 56 -0.99 11.93 20.64
C LYS A 56 -0.34 10.85 21.50
N LYS A 57 -1.16 9.97 22.11
CA LYS A 57 -0.67 8.85 22.92
C LYS A 57 0.15 7.85 22.10
N GLU A 58 -0.28 7.54 20.87
CA GLU A 58 0.49 6.71 19.95
C GLU A 58 1.89 7.31 19.69
N ALA A 59 1.95 8.60 19.41
CA ALA A 59 3.22 9.30 19.19
C ALA A 59 4.09 9.38 20.44
N GLU A 60 3.52 9.61 21.62
CA GLU A 60 4.23 9.60 22.91
C GLU A 60 4.82 8.22 23.19
N PHE A 61 4.03 7.16 23.06
CA PHE A 61 4.50 5.78 23.21
C PHE A 61 5.60 5.43 22.20
N ALA A 62 5.46 5.86 20.94
CA ALA A 62 6.49 5.65 19.94
C ALA A 62 7.81 6.37 20.27
N ARG A 63 7.78 7.58 20.83
CA ARG A 63 8.98 8.31 21.28
C ARG A 63 9.70 7.58 22.41
N GLU A 64 8.96 7.11 23.43
CA GLU A 64 9.53 6.34 24.53
C GLU A 64 10.27 5.10 24.02
N LEU A 65 9.67 4.36 23.08
CA LEU A 65 10.30 3.18 22.50
C LEU A 65 11.50 3.52 21.61
N LEU A 66 11.48 4.65 20.89
CA LEU A 66 12.63 5.11 20.12
C LEU A 66 13.82 5.45 21.03
N GLU A 67 13.59 6.10 22.16
CA GLU A 67 14.63 6.39 23.14
C GLU A 67 15.25 5.09 23.69
N GLU A 68 14.43 4.07 23.99
CA GLU A 68 14.95 2.75 24.40
C GLU A 68 15.77 2.08 23.30
N LEU A 69 15.30 2.11 22.05
CA LEU A 69 16.05 1.54 20.92
C LEU A 69 17.38 2.23 20.66
N GLN A 70 17.49 3.53 20.95
CA GLN A 70 18.76 4.27 20.79
C GLN A 70 19.84 3.84 21.80
N GLN A 71 19.47 3.25 22.93
CA GLN A 71 20.40 2.76 23.94
C GLN A 71 20.97 1.36 23.60
N ILE A 72 20.41 0.69 22.60
CA ILE A 72 20.83 -0.66 22.22
C ILE A 72 22.07 -0.59 21.32
N ASP A 73 23.14 -1.28 21.73
CA ASP A 73 24.37 -1.42 20.96
C ASP A 73 24.12 -2.34 19.74
N LYS A 74 23.96 -1.72 18.57
CA LYS A 74 23.64 -2.41 17.33
C LYS A 74 24.72 -3.38 16.84
N GLU A 75 25.99 -3.08 17.12
CA GLU A 75 27.11 -3.90 16.68
C GLU A 75 27.14 -5.29 17.35
N LYS A 76 26.39 -5.45 18.43
CA LYS A 76 26.24 -6.72 19.17
C LYS A 76 24.98 -7.49 18.82
N LEU A 77 24.15 -6.97 17.94
CA LEU A 77 22.95 -7.65 17.43
C LEU A 77 23.34 -8.59 16.28
N SER A 78 22.60 -9.69 16.13
CA SER A 78 22.65 -10.47 14.89
C SER A 78 22.06 -9.65 13.72
N GLU A 79 22.37 -10.03 12.48
CA GLU A 79 21.82 -9.37 11.28
C GLU A 79 20.29 -9.24 11.34
N THR A 80 19.59 -10.33 11.64
CA THR A 80 18.12 -10.34 11.76
C THR A 80 17.60 -9.41 12.85
N GLU A 81 18.29 -9.33 14.00
CA GLU A 81 17.92 -8.42 15.09
C GLU A 81 18.21 -6.97 14.72
N SER A 82 19.33 -6.69 14.07
CA SER A 82 19.66 -5.35 13.59
C SER A 82 18.64 -4.84 12.58
N ILE A 83 18.24 -5.68 11.60
CA ILE A 83 17.17 -5.38 10.66
C ILE A 83 15.84 -5.13 11.41
N SER A 84 15.52 -5.95 12.39
CA SER A 84 14.28 -5.78 13.18
C SER A 84 14.27 -4.47 13.96
N ALA A 85 15.40 -4.08 14.55
CA ALA A 85 15.54 -2.81 15.26
C ALA A 85 15.38 -1.60 14.32
N GLU A 86 16.01 -1.65 13.13
CA GLU A 86 15.88 -0.58 12.13
C GLU A 86 14.46 -0.44 11.58
N LEU A 87 13.80 -1.55 11.26
CA LEU A 87 12.41 -1.53 10.78
C LEU A 87 11.45 -1.07 11.87
N LEU A 88 11.70 -1.44 13.12
CA LEU A 88 10.90 -0.95 14.23
C LEU A 88 11.09 0.55 14.43
N ARG A 89 12.33 1.06 14.37
CA ARG A 89 12.63 2.49 14.41
C ARG A 89 11.89 3.23 13.30
N TYR A 90 11.95 2.73 12.09
CA TYR A 90 11.27 3.31 10.93
C TYR A 90 9.74 3.40 11.14
N LYS A 91 9.13 2.33 11.65
CA LYS A 91 7.70 2.28 11.97
C LYS A 91 7.31 3.28 13.06
N LEU A 92 8.10 3.34 14.14
CA LEU A 92 7.84 4.25 15.26
C LEU A 92 8.00 5.71 14.84
N GLN A 93 9.00 6.02 14.02
CA GLN A 93 9.17 7.37 13.47
C GLN A 93 7.96 7.79 12.63
N GLU A 94 7.44 6.92 11.77
CA GLU A 94 6.23 7.22 11.00
C GLU A 94 5.01 7.50 11.89
N THR A 95 4.87 6.78 13.01
CA THR A 95 3.80 7.05 13.98
C THR A 95 3.94 8.46 14.59
N ILE A 96 5.16 8.89 14.87
CA ILE A 96 5.44 10.25 15.37
C ILE A 96 5.15 11.28 14.28
N ASP A 97 5.67 11.07 13.08
CA ASP A 97 5.53 11.99 11.94
C ASP A 97 4.05 12.18 11.56
N PHE A 98 3.26 11.11 11.58
CA PHE A 98 1.82 11.17 11.34
C PHE A 98 1.08 12.09 12.32
N TYR A 99 1.51 12.11 13.57
CA TYR A 99 0.98 13.04 14.58
C TYR A 99 1.55 14.45 14.42
N GLU A 100 2.87 14.62 14.27
CA GLU A 100 3.55 15.92 14.21
C GLU A 100 3.11 16.74 12.98
N TYR A 101 2.94 16.10 11.83
CA TYR A 101 2.43 16.73 10.62
C TYR A 101 0.90 16.81 10.58
N GLU A 102 0.21 16.40 11.65
CA GLU A 102 -1.24 16.40 11.76
C GLU A 102 -1.94 15.70 10.56
N ALA A 103 -1.31 14.67 9.99
CA ALA A 103 -1.85 13.93 8.85
C ALA A 103 -3.20 13.26 9.14
N TYR A 104 -3.48 12.96 10.40
CA TYR A 104 -4.76 12.42 10.88
C TYR A 104 -5.95 13.38 10.69
N LEU A 105 -5.71 14.67 10.45
CA LEU A 105 -6.76 15.64 10.17
C LEU A 105 -7.27 15.59 8.72
N ASN A 106 -6.56 14.90 7.83
CA ASN A 106 -6.88 14.83 6.41
C ASN A 106 -6.84 13.38 5.88
N PRO A 107 -7.72 12.48 6.37
CA PRO A 107 -7.75 11.07 6.00
C PRO A 107 -8.45 10.79 4.65
N LEU A 108 -8.60 11.79 3.80
CA LEU A 108 -9.33 11.70 2.55
C LEU A 108 -8.39 11.58 1.35
N LEU A 109 -8.69 10.67 0.44
CA LEU A 109 -8.03 10.53 -0.87
C LEU A 109 -9.09 10.60 -1.96
N SER A 110 -8.69 10.71 -3.21
CA SER A 110 -9.61 10.75 -4.36
C SER A 110 -10.44 9.47 -4.51
N ASP A 111 -9.92 8.33 -4.07
CA ASP A 111 -10.51 6.99 -4.17
C ASP A 111 -10.68 6.30 -2.81
N ALA A 112 -10.35 6.99 -1.71
CA ALA A 112 -10.45 6.46 -0.36
C ALA A 112 -10.88 7.53 0.65
N GLY A 113 -11.32 7.08 1.83
CA GLY A 113 -11.72 7.92 2.94
C GLY A 113 -12.32 7.08 4.05
N PHE A 114 -12.55 7.69 5.20
CA PHE A 114 -13.05 6.93 6.35
C PHE A 114 -14.37 6.18 6.04
N HIS A 115 -15.33 6.81 5.36
CA HIS A 115 -16.62 6.19 5.00
C HIS A 115 -16.48 5.20 3.82
N VAL A 116 -15.49 5.39 2.92
CA VAL A 116 -15.20 4.48 1.80
C VAL A 116 -14.56 3.17 2.28
N SER A 117 -13.99 3.15 3.50
CA SER A 117 -13.40 1.95 4.08
C SER A 117 -14.42 1.00 4.73
N LEU A 118 -15.60 1.50 5.10
CA LEU A 118 -16.65 0.70 5.78
C LEU A 118 -17.09 -0.55 5.00
N PRO A 119 -17.25 -0.52 3.65
CA PRO A 119 -17.58 -1.70 2.86
C PRO A 119 -16.62 -2.87 2.99
N TYR A 120 -15.35 -2.65 3.33
CA TYR A 120 -14.38 -3.73 3.55
C TYR A 120 -14.69 -4.62 4.77
N HIS A 121 -15.59 -4.18 5.65
CA HIS A 121 -16.10 -4.99 6.75
C HIS A 121 -17.25 -5.91 6.36
N VAL A 122 -17.86 -5.71 5.18
CA VAL A 122 -18.96 -6.53 4.66
C VAL A 122 -18.40 -7.84 4.14
N ARG A 123 -18.69 -8.96 4.82
CA ARG A 123 -18.19 -10.31 4.47
C ARG A 123 -19.24 -11.36 4.81
N ASP A 124 -19.26 -12.48 4.09
CA ASP A 124 -20.10 -13.63 4.41
C ASP A 124 -19.75 -14.21 5.79
N PHE A 125 -20.75 -14.72 6.48
CA PHE A 125 -20.59 -15.29 7.82
C PHE A 125 -20.43 -16.82 7.76
N SER A 126 -19.51 -17.35 8.57
CA SER A 126 -19.32 -18.78 8.77
C SER A 126 -19.93 -19.28 10.11
N ASN A 127 -20.12 -18.37 11.09
CA ASN A 127 -20.61 -18.73 12.41
C ASN A 127 -21.35 -17.55 13.07
N TYR A 128 -22.03 -17.84 14.21
CA TYR A 128 -22.80 -16.85 14.95
C TYR A 128 -21.97 -15.75 15.60
N GLN A 129 -20.71 -16.02 15.95
CA GLN A 129 -19.83 -14.98 16.55
C GLN A 129 -19.50 -13.89 15.51
N GLN A 130 -19.19 -14.28 14.29
CA GLN A 130 -18.95 -13.32 13.19
C GLN A 130 -20.15 -12.43 12.92
N VAL A 131 -21.38 -12.98 13.00
CA VAL A 131 -22.61 -12.20 12.88
C VAL A 131 -22.70 -11.13 13.98
N LYS A 132 -22.43 -11.51 15.24
CA LYS A 132 -22.45 -10.58 16.38
C LYS A 132 -21.37 -9.50 16.24
N ASP A 133 -20.17 -9.88 15.86
CA ASP A 133 -19.05 -8.95 15.68
C ASP A 133 -19.36 -7.93 14.59
N TYR A 134 -20.00 -8.37 13.51
CA TYR A 134 -20.42 -7.46 12.45
C TYR A 134 -21.55 -6.53 12.89
N LEU A 135 -22.57 -7.02 13.62
CA LEU A 135 -23.60 -6.17 14.22
C LEU A 135 -22.99 -5.12 15.18
N ASN A 136 -22.00 -5.49 15.97
CA ASN A 136 -21.30 -4.55 16.82
C ASN A 136 -20.60 -3.44 15.99
N LYS A 137 -19.99 -3.79 14.86
CA LYS A 137 -19.41 -2.80 13.93
C LYS A 137 -20.48 -1.87 13.36
N LEU A 138 -21.62 -2.39 12.89
CA LEU A 138 -22.71 -1.56 12.38
C LEU A 138 -23.24 -0.59 13.46
N ASN A 139 -23.34 -1.05 14.71
CA ASN A 139 -23.76 -0.21 15.83
C ASN A 139 -22.72 0.85 16.22
N ALA A 140 -21.44 0.66 15.87
CA ALA A 140 -20.38 1.63 16.13
C ALA A 140 -20.21 2.70 15.03
N VAL A 141 -20.89 2.57 13.89
CA VAL A 141 -20.79 3.54 12.78
C VAL A 141 -21.06 4.99 13.21
N PRO A 142 -22.05 5.30 14.09
CA PRO A 142 -22.26 6.67 14.55
C PRO A 142 -21.03 7.28 15.22
N ALA A 143 -20.42 6.58 16.18
CA ALA A 143 -19.24 7.06 16.88
C ALA A 143 -18.03 7.17 15.96
N PHE A 144 -17.87 6.24 15.03
CA PHE A 144 -16.83 6.27 14.01
C PHE A 144 -16.95 7.52 13.10
N VAL A 145 -18.15 7.83 12.62
CA VAL A 145 -18.39 9.03 11.82
C VAL A 145 -18.18 10.29 12.64
N ASP A 146 -18.70 10.35 13.88
CA ASP A 146 -18.51 11.51 14.77
C ASP A 146 -17.04 11.87 14.95
N GLN A 147 -16.20 10.88 15.24
CA GLN A 147 -14.76 11.08 15.45
C GLN A 147 -14.09 11.68 14.19
N HIS A 148 -14.37 11.14 13.01
CA HIS A 148 -13.81 11.65 11.77
C HIS A 148 -14.29 13.06 11.41
N LEU A 149 -15.58 13.36 11.61
CA LEU A 149 -16.10 14.70 11.34
C LEU A 149 -15.49 15.76 12.29
N VAL A 150 -15.18 15.39 13.53
CA VAL A 150 -14.47 16.28 14.47
C VAL A 150 -13.06 16.61 13.94
N LEU A 151 -12.30 15.59 13.52
CA LEU A 151 -10.96 15.77 12.98
C LEU A 151 -10.97 16.58 11.68
N LEU A 152 -11.90 16.29 10.77
CA LEU A 152 -12.02 17.02 9.50
C LEU A 152 -12.39 18.50 9.71
N ARG A 153 -13.22 18.83 10.70
CA ARG A 153 -13.50 20.23 11.07
C ARG A 153 -12.26 20.94 11.61
N GLU A 154 -11.47 20.28 12.46
CA GLU A 154 -10.17 20.84 12.90
C GLU A 154 -9.24 21.02 11.68
N GLY A 155 -9.26 20.09 10.72
CA GLY A 155 -8.53 20.21 9.45
C GLY A 155 -8.96 21.43 8.64
N ILE A 156 -10.27 21.69 8.53
CA ILE A 156 -10.82 22.91 7.88
C ILE A 156 -10.30 24.18 8.57
N GLU A 157 -10.38 24.24 9.89
CA GLU A 157 -9.93 25.41 10.68
C GLU A 157 -8.42 25.69 10.50
N LYS A 158 -7.62 24.65 10.32
CA LYS A 158 -6.16 24.75 10.15
C LYS A 158 -5.69 24.88 8.70
N GLY A 159 -6.59 24.75 7.73
CA GLY A 159 -6.24 24.74 6.30
C GLY A 159 -5.57 23.43 5.85
N ASN A 160 -5.67 22.35 6.63
CA ASN A 160 -5.22 21.00 6.27
C ASN A 160 -6.31 20.27 5.49
N LEU A 161 -6.44 20.59 4.22
CA LEU A 161 -7.53 20.18 3.35
C LEU A 161 -7.01 19.57 2.04
N GLN A 162 -7.80 18.69 1.45
CA GLN A 162 -7.59 18.25 0.07
C GLN A 162 -8.04 19.32 -0.95
N PRO A 163 -7.45 19.32 -2.16
CA PRO A 163 -7.94 20.15 -3.26
C PRO A 163 -9.34 19.74 -3.73
N ALA A 164 -10.19 20.74 -4.03
CA ALA A 164 -11.56 20.51 -4.50
C ALA A 164 -11.64 19.58 -5.73
N VAL A 165 -10.64 19.62 -6.59
CA VAL A 165 -10.61 18.87 -7.86
C VAL A 165 -10.68 17.35 -7.69
N ILE A 166 -10.18 16.80 -6.56
CA ILE A 166 -10.19 15.36 -6.34
C ILE A 166 -11.57 14.80 -5.99
N PHE A 167 -12.51 15.66 -5.62
CA PHE A 167 -13.87 15.27 -5.21
C PHE A 167 -14.86 15.23 -6.36
N LYS A 168 -14.41 15.31 -7.61
CA LYS A 168 -15.29 15.15 -8.76
C LYS A 168 -15.89 13.75 -8.78
N CYS A 169 -17.22 13.66 -8.80
CA CYS A 169 -17.99 12.40 -8.70
C CYS A 169 -17.79 11.65 -7.36
N TYR A 170 -17.35 12.36 -6.31
CA TYR A 170 -17.16 11.76 -4.98
C TYR A 170 -18.49 11.52 -4.25
N GLU A 171 -19.55 12.24 -4.64
CA GLU A 171 -20.91 12.11 -4.11
C GLU A 171 -21.43 10.67 -4.15
N ALA A 172 -21.06 9.90 -5.15
CA ALA A 172 -21.45 8.50 -5.25
C ALA A 172 -20.93 7.63 -4.06
N THR A 173 -19.87 8.06 -3.38
CA THR A 173 -19.31 7.30 -2.23
C THR A 173 -20.24 7.32 -1.01
N TYR A 174 -21.13 8.30 -0.91
CA TYR A 174 -22.11 8.41 0.17
C TYR A 174 -23.56 8.32 -0.34
N ASP A 175 -23.90 8.81 -1.53
CA ASP A 175 -25.26 8.76 -2.06
C ASP A 175 -25.74 7.34 -2.31
N ASP A 176 -24.90 6.49 -2.87
CA ASP A 176 -25.20 5.06 -3.13
C ASP A 176 -25.47 4.25 -1.85
N GLN A 177 -25.16 4.80 -0.66
CA GLN A 177 -25.39 4.16 0.63
C GLN A 177 -26.67 4.65 1.33
N ILE A 178 -27.37 5.64 0.73
CA ILE A 178 -28.60 6.22 1.27
C ILE A 178 -29.78 5.52 0.62
N VAL A 179 -30.30 4.50 1.27
CA VAL A 179 -31.44 3.71 0.82
C VAL A 179 -32.65 3.94 1.73
N ASP A 180 -33.84 3.70 1.21
CA ASP A 180 -35.10 3.80 2.00
C ASP A 180 -35.42 2.47 2.69
N ASP A 181 -35.24 1.34 2.00
CA ASP A 181 -35.34 0.01 2.58
C ASP A 181 -33.97 -0.47 3.10
N PRO A 182 -33.82 -0.73 4.41
CA PRO A 182 -32.58 -1.25 4.96
C PRO A 182 -32.09 -2.56 4.31
N GLN A 183 -32.99 -3.38 3.76
CA GLN A 183 -32.62 -4.64 3.10
C GLN A 183 -31.94 -4.44 1.74
N GLU A 184 -32.13 -3.29 1.10
CA GLU A 184 -31.42 -2.90 -0.13
C GLU A 184 -29.99 -2.38 0.15
N SER A 185 -29.67 -2.09 1.43
CA SER A 185 -28.33 -1.62 1.78
C SER A 185 -27.26 -2.69 1.54
N TYR A 186 -26.13 -2.28 0.96
CA TYR A 186 -24.96 -3.14 0.85
C TYR A 186 -24.52 -3.72 2.21
N TYR A 187 -24.68 -2.96 3.29
CA TYR A 187 -24.35 -3.40 4.65
C TYR A 187 -25.32 -4.46 5.21
N TYR A 188 -26.49 -4.62 4.60
CA TYR A 188 -27.43 -5.69 4.96
C TYR A 188 -27.13 -6.99 4.22
N SER A 189 -26.43 -6.93 3.09
CA SER A 189 -26.24 -8.07 2.19
C SER A 189 -25.73 -9.38 2.84
N PRO A 190 -24.82 -9.37 3.86
CA PRO A 190 -24.41 -10.62 4.50
C PRO A 190 -25.53 -11.34 5.27
N PHE A 191 -26.55 -10.61 5.71
CA PHE A 191 -27.69 -11.19 6.44
C PHE A 191 -28.64 -11.94 5.53
N LEU A 192 -28.60 -11.72 4.21
CA LEU A 192 -29.38 -12.48 3.23
C LEU A 192 -28.94 -13.95 3.12
N LYS A 193 -27.71 -14.27 3.58
CA LYS A 193 -27.11 -15.61 3.52
C LYS A 193 -26.56 -16.03 4.88
N LEU A 194 -27.43 -16.10 5.89
CA LEU A 194 -27.03 -16.53 7.23
C LEU A 194 -26.56 -17.99 7.25
N PRO A 195 -25.53 -18.35 8.06
CA PRO A 195 -25.06 -19.70 8.20
C PRO A 195 -26.19 -20.69 8.60
N SER A 196 -26.20 -21.86 7.96
CA SER A 196 -27.19 -22.90 8.22
C SER A 196 -27.14 -23.46 9.65
N ILE A 197 -26.00 -23.31 10.34
CA ILE A 197 -25.80 -23.73 11.73
C ILE A 197 -26.60 -22.89 12.74
N LEU A 198 -27.10 -21.72 12.38
CA LEU A 198 -27.90 -20.87 13.26
C LEU A 198 -29.30 -21.46 13.43
N THR A 199 -29.82 -21.46 14.67
CA THR A 199 -31.22 -21.78 14.95
C THR A 199 -32.16 -20.73 14.36
N GLN A 200 -33.43 -21.09 14.14
CA GLN A 200 -34.40 -20.14 13.60
C GLN A 200 -34.55 -18.93 14.50
N GLN A 201 -34.62 -19.11 15.82
CA GLN A 201 -34.69 -18.02 16.80
C GLN A 201 -33.46 -17.07 16.69
N GLN A 202 -32.26 -17.61 16.47
CA GLN A 202 -31.06 -16.78 16.26
C GLN A 202 -31.16 -15.98 14.97
N LYS A 203 -31.63 -16.61 13.87
CA LYS A 203 -31.84 -15.94 12.58
C LYS A 203 -32.84 -14.80 12.70
N ASP A 204 -33.99 -15.04 13.28
CA ASP A 204 -35.06 -14.01 13.45
C ASP A 204 -34.55 -12.82 14.29
N SER A 205 -33.86 -13.10 15.40
CA SER A 205 -33.26 -12.06 16.26
C SER A 205 -32.19 -11.25 15.52
N VAL A 206 -31.33 -11.92 14.74
CA VAL A 206 -30.26 -11.28 13.96
C VAL A 206 -30.82 -10.38 12.85
N LEU A 207 -31.81 -10.86 12.10
CA LEU A 207 -32.43 -10.09 11.01
C LEU A 207 -33.10 -8.81 11.56
N THR A 208 -33.85 -8.93 12.66
CA THR A 208 -34.41 -7.74 13.32
C THR A 208 -33.35 -6.75 13.78
N ALA A 209 -32.26 -7.26 14.40
CA ALA A 209 -31.15 -6.41 14.85
C ALA A 209 -30.41 -5.76 13.68
N ALA A 210 -30.25 -6.45 12.55
CA ALA A 210 -29.61 -5.94 11.34
C ALA A 210 -30.44 -4.81 10.70
N GLU A 211 -31.75 -4.96 10.57
CA GLU A 211 -32.63 -3.90 10.07
C GLU A 211 -32.55 -2.64 10.94
N ILE A 212 -32.55 -2.81 12.27
CA ILE A 212 -32.39 -1.68 13.20
C ILE A 212 -31.00 -1.04 13.04
N ALA A 213 -29.95 -1.84 13.00
CA ALA A 213 -28.58 -1.34 12.87
C ALA A 213 -28.39 -0.55 11.58
N VAL A 214 -28.85 -1.08 10.44
CA VAL A 214 -28.75 -0.40 9.15
C VAL A 214 -29.61 0.87 9.12
N SER A 215 -30.88 0.78 9.50
CA SER A 215 -31.81 1.91 9.41
C SER A 215 -31.53 3.03 10.42
N LYS A 216 -30.95 2.73 11.59
CA LYS A 216 -30.71 3.72 12.65
C LYS A 216 -29.25 4.16 12.78
N ASN A 217 -28.29 3.28 12.46
CA ASN A 217 -26.87 3.54 12.71
C ASN A 217 -26.03 3.66 11.42
N VAL A 218 -26.45 3.10 10.29
CA VAL A 218 -25.67 3.20 9.04
C VAL A 218 -26.22 4.29 8.13
N VAL A 219 -27.44 4.12 7.60
CA VAL A 219 -28.01 5.04 6.61
C VAL A 219 -28.08 6.50 7.10
N PRO A 220 -28.48 6.80 8.35
CA PRO A 220 -28.47 8.18 8.84
C PRO A 220 -27.06 8.79 8.88
N GLN A 221 -26.02 7.98 9.08
CA GLN A 221 -24.64 8.50 9.10
C GLN A 221 -24.17 8.86 7.70
N PHE A 222 -24.54 8.12 6.66
CA PHE A 222 -24.24 8.52 5.28
C PHE A 222 -24.97 9.80 4.87
N ARG A 223 -26.20 10.05 5.37
CA ARG A 223 -26.86 11.36 5.21
C ARG A 223 -26.08 12.48 5.92
N ARG A 224 -25.50 12.22 7.10
CA ARG A 224 -24.64 13.19 7.81
C ARG A 224 -23.33 13.44 7.06
N VAL A 225 -22.69 12.39 6.55
CA VAL A 225 -21.48 12.50 5.72
C VAL A 225 -21.76 13.36 4.49
N LYS A 226 -22.85 13.08 3.76
CA LYS A 226 -23.31 13.90 2.63
C LYS A 226 -23.47 15.37 3.02
N HIS A 227 -24.24 15.63 4.06
CA HIS A 227 -24.47 17.00 4.54
C HIS A 227 -23.17 17.72 4.87
N PHE A 228 -22.25 17.06 5.61
CA PHE A 228 -20.95 17.62 5.96
C PHE A 228 -20.11 17.93 4.71
N PHE A 229 -20.03 17.00 3.75
CA PHE A 229 -19.27 17.25 2.53
C PHE A 229 -19.86 18.42 1.74
N GLU A 230 -21.15 18.45 1.52
CA GLU A 230 -21.81 19.46 0.69
C GLU A 230 -21.81 20.87 1.34
N THR A 231 -21.91 20.96 2.66
CA THR A 231 -22.11 22.25 3.35
C THR A 231 -20.90 22.78 4.10
N GLU A 232 -19.93 21.92 4.46
CA GLU A 232 -18.77 22.32 5.25
C GLU A 232 -17.46 22.06 4.49
N TYR A 233 -17.19 20.81 4.05
CA TYR A 233 -15.88 20.44 3.54
C TYR A 233 -15.62 20.95 2.11
N LEU A 234 -16.51 20.68 1.15
CA LEU A 234 -16.32 21.09 -0.25
C LEU A 234 -16.28 22.61 -0.42
N PRO A 235 -17.09 23.41 0.28
CA PRO A 235 -16.96 24.88 0.23
C PRO A 235 -15.64 25.40 0.78
N ALA A 236 -14.99 24.65 1.69
CA ALA A 236 -13.70 25.02 2.28
C ALA A 236 -12.51 24.40 1.54
N ALA A 237 -12.73 23.42 0.66
CA ALA A 237 -11.67 22.71 -0.05
C ALA A 237 -10.79 23.68 -0.86
N ARG A 238 -9.48 23.45 -0.84
CA ARG A 238 -8.52 24.37 -1.45
C ARG A 238 -8.52 24.28 -2.98
N GLU A 239 -8.18 25.38 -3.64
CA GLU A 239 -7.99 25.44 -5.11
C GLU A 239 -6.58 25.01 -5.51
N SER A 240 -5.57 25.28 -4.66
CA SER A 240 -4.18 24.90 -4.90
C SER A 240 -4.00 23.38 -4.87
N LEU A 241 -3.11 22.84 -5.69
CA LEU A 241 -2.94 21.40 -5.85
C LEU A 241 -1.82 20.83 -4.97
N GLY A 242 -0.67 21.49 -4.99
CA GLY A 242 0.53 21.03 -4.32
C GLY A 242 0.38 21.04 -2.79
N VAL A 243 0.75 19.95 -2.12
CA VAL A 243 0.78 19.95 -0.65
C VAL A 243 1.79 20.95 -0.09
N SER A 244 2.86 21.27 -0.83
CA SER A 244 3.83 22.31 -0.46
C SER A 244 3.25 23.73 -0.35
N GLU A 245 2.02 23.93 -0.81
CA GLU A 245 1.30 25.20 -0.71
C GLU A 245 0.45 25.30 0.58
N THR A 246 0.38 24.21 1.36
CA THR A 246 -0.26 24.22 2.68
C THR A 246 0.72 24.63 3.78
N PRO A 247 0.26 25.06 4.96
CA PRO A 247 1.14 25.33 6.10
C PRO A 247 2.00 24.12 6.47
N GLY A 248 3.35 24.30 6.51
CA GLY A 248 4.30 23.17 6.76
C GLY A 248 4.36 22.13 5.65
N GLY A 249 3.72 22.39 4.51
CA GLY A 249 3.55 21.40 3.46
C GLY A 249 4.82 21.03 2.70
N LYS A 250 5.83 21.91 2.65
CA LYS A 250 7.12 21.58 2.03
C LYS A 250 7.88 20.53 2.83
N GLU A 251 7.96 20.73 4.13
CA GLU A 251 8.59 19.80 5.07
C GLU A 251 7.83 18.49 5.11
N TYR A 252 6.49 18.54 5.11
CA TYR A 252 5.64 17.37 5.02
C TYR A 252 5.87 16.60 3.71
N TYR A 253 5.94 17.28 2.57
CA TYR A 253 6.20 16.61 1.29
C TYR A 253 7.56 15.92 1.26
N GLN A 254 8.63 16.59 1.74
CA GLN A 254 9.94 15.96 1.85
C GLN A 254 9.92 14.75 2.79
N ASN A 255 9.22 14.84 3.92
CA ASN A 255 9.01 13.71 4.81
C ASN A 255 8.29 12.55 4.10
N ARG A 256 7.25 12.83 3.29
CA ARG A 256 6.57 11.78 2.51
C ARG A 256 7.46 11.16 1.44
N LEU A 257 8.28 11.93 0.77
CA LEU A 257 9.27 11.40 -0.18
C LEU A 257 10.23 10.44 0.53
N ASN A 258 10.80 10.85 1.67
CA ASN A 258 11.71 10.02 2.45
C ASN A 258 11.01 8.73 2.93
N TYR A 259 9.77 8.84 3.41
CA TYR A 259 8.99 7.70 3.86
C TYR A 259 8.67 6.73 2.72
N TYR A 260 8.15 7.20 1.60
CA TYR A 260 7.73 6.32 0.51
C TYR A 260 8.88 5.74 -0.30
N THR A 261 10.01 6.43 -0.37
CA THR A 261 11.21 5.91 -1.05
C THR A 261 12.16 5.16 -0.12
N THR A 262 12.06 5.38 1.19
CA THR A 262 13.05 4.97 2.20
C THR A 262 14.46 5.53 1.99
N LEU A 263 14.58 6.58 1.17
CA LEU A 263 15.83 7.27 0.80
C LEU A 263 15.70 8.77 1.09
N ASP A 264 16.84 9.43 1.28
CA ASP A 264 16.91 10.88 1.40
C ASP A 264 17.14 11.51 0.01
N LEU A 265 16.06 11.61 -0.75
CA LEU A 265 16.05 12.18 -2.11
C LEU A 265 15.18 13.44 -2.14
N SER A 266 15.70 14.51 -2.71
CA SER A 266 14.91 15.72 -2.95
C SER A 266 13.89 15.53 -4.08
N ALA A 267 12.81 16.29 -4.05
CA ALA A 267 11.83 16.31 -5.13
C ALA A 267 12.47 16.61 -6.50
N LYS A 268 13.50 17.46 -6.54
CA LYS A 268 14.22 17.78 -7.77
C LYS A 268 14.98 16.59 -8.33
N GLU A 269 15.70 15.86 -7.50
CA GLU A 269 16.42 14.65 -7.92
C GLU A 269 15.46 13.59 -8.47
N ILE A 270 14.35 13.35 -7.76
CA ILE A 270 13.31 12.40 -8.21
C ILE A 270 12.70 12.84 -9.55
N HIS A 271 12.43 14.13 -9.72
CA HIS A 271 11.91 14.68 -10.98
C HIS A 271 12.86 14.45 -12.15
N GLU A 272 14.15 14.75 -11.95
CA GLU A 272 15.20 14.56 -12.97
C GLU A 272 15.40 13.08 -13.31
N MET A 273 15.37 12.20 -12.30
CA MET A 273 15.37 10.74 -12.52
C MET A 273 14.19 10.30 -13.36
N GLY A 274 12.99 10.81 -13.07
CA GLY A 274 11.77 10.54 -13.81
C GLY A 274 11.88 10.96 -15.29
N LEU A 275 12.36 12.15 -15.57
CA LEU A 275 12.55 12.64 -16.95
C LEU A 275 13.53 11.77 -17.75
N LYS A 276 14.63 11.31 -17.12
CA LYS A 276 15.61 10.42 -17.75
C LYS A 276 14.99 9.05 -18.08
N GLU A 277 14.25 8.46 -17.14
CA GLU A 277 13.58 7.18 -17.35
C GLU A 277 12.49 7.28 -18.41
N VAL A 278 11.67 8.32 -18.40
CA VAL A 278 10.66 8.59 -19.44
C VAL A 278 11.32 8.66 -20.83
N ALA A 279 12.44 9.34 -20.97
CA ALA A 279 13.16 9.43 -22.24
C ALA A 279 13.74 8.08 -22.67
N ARG A 280 14.32 7.30 -21.75
CA ARG A 280 14.84 5.95 -22.03
C ARG A 280 13.74 5.01 -22.53
N ILE A 281 12.64 4.94 -21.79
CA ILE A 281 11.53 4.03 -22.11
C ILE A 281 10.87 4.43 -23.44
N ASN A 282 10.69 5.73 -23.71
CA ASN A 282 10.19 6.22 -24.99
C ASN A 282 11.08 5.78 -26.16
N ALA A 283 12.40 5.76 -25.98
CA ALA A 283 13.31 5.27 -27.01
C ALA A 283 13.15 3.76 -27.26
N GLU A 284 12.89 2.97 -26.23
CA GLU A 284 12.61 1.53 -26.37
C GLU A 284 11.25 1.27 -27.01
N MET A 285 10.21 2.01 -26.63
CA MET A 285 8.89 1.94 -27.26
C MET A 285 8.95 2.21 -28.77
N LYS A 286 9.72 3.22 -29.19
CA LYS A 286 9.92 3.53 -30.63
C LYS A 286 10.60 2.41 -31.40
N LYS A 287 11.51 1.65 -30.76
CA LYS A 287 12.12 0.46 -31.39
C LYS A 287 11.08 -0.62 -31.67
N ILE A 288 10.15 -0.85 -30.73
CA ILE A 288 9.08 -1.83 -30.93
C ILE A 288 8.11 -1.37 -32.05
N ILE A 289 7.77 -0.08 -32.10
CA ILE A 289 6.93 0.47 -33.20
C ILE A 289 7.58 0.20 -34.58
N ALA A 290 8.90 0.42 -34.68
CA ALA A 290 9.65 0.13 -35.90
C ALA A 290 9.70 -1.38 -36.20
N GLU A 291 9.85 -2.23 -35.15
CA GLU A 291 9.88 -3.70 -35.27
C GLU A 291 8.57 -4.25 -35.88
N VAL A 292 7.42 -3.71 -35.45
CA VAL A 292 6.11 -4.13 -35.97
C VAL A 292 5.78 -3.53 -37.33
N GLY A 293 6.64 -2.66 -37.90
CA GLY A 293 6.44 -2.03 -39.20
C GLY A 293 5.25 -1.06 -39.23
N PHE A 294 4.89 -0.44 -38.11
CA PHE A 294 3.77 0.49 -38.07
C PHE A 294 4.14 1.82 -38.75
N GLU A 295 3.35 2.22 -39.75
CA GLU A 295 3.52 3.49 -40.46
C GLU A 295 2.62 4.55 -39.80
N GLY A 296 3.23 5.49 -39.09
CA GLY A 296 2.53 6.57 -38.41
C GLY A 296 3.34 7.16 -37.24
N SER A 297 2.80 8.16 -36.60
CA SER A 297 3.39 8.77 -35.41
C SER A 297 3.26 7.85 -34.17
N PHE A 298 3.95 8.20 -33.09
CA PHE A 298 3.75 7.56 -31.80
C PHE A 298 2.29 7.65 -31.33
N GLU A 299 1.64 8.79 -31.54
CA GLU A 299 0.23 9.01 -31.19
C GLU A 299 -0.72 8.13 -32.01
N ASP A 300 -0.44 7.95 -33.31
CA ASP A 300 -1.21 7.04 -34.16
C ASP A 300 -1.09 5.59 -33.69
N PHE A 301 0.10 5.16 -33.27
CA PHE A 301 0.31 3.83 -32.72
C PHE A 301 -0.44 3.62 -31.41
N ILE A 302 -0.42 4.60 -30.51
CA ILE A 302 -1.19 4.57 -29.27
C ILE A 302 -2.70 4.52 -29.56
N HIS A 303 -3.16 5.26 -30.56
CA HIS A 303 -4.56 5.21 -31.01
C HIS A 303 -4.93 3.82 -31.55
N PHE A 304 -4.09 3.24 -32.40
CA PHE A 304 -4.25 1.87 -32.89
C PHE A 304 -4.38 0.87 -31.73
N LEU A 305 -3.47 0.90 -30.76
CA LEU A 305 -3.52 0.01 -29.60
C LEU A 305 -4.80 0.17 -28.76
N ARG A 306 -5.37 1.36 -28.70
CA ARG A 306 -6.58 1.66 -27.93
C ARG A 306 -7.87 1.28 -28.63
N THR A 307 -7.86 1.12 -29.96
CA THR A 307 -9.09 1.02 -30.77
C THR A 307 -9.21 -0.26 -31.56
N ASP A 308 -8.11 -0.97 -31.84
CA ASP A 308 -8.15 -2.20 -32.60
C ASP A 308 -8.65 -3.37 -31.73
N GLU A 309 -9.71 -4.04 -32.22
CA GLU A 309 -10.42 -5.10 -31.49
C GLU A 309 -9.53 -6.31 -31.16
N GLN A 310 -8.45 -6.55 -31.93
CA GLN A 310 -7.51 -7.66 -31.68
C GLN A 310 -6.87 -7.62 -30.28
N PHE A 311 -6.85 -6.47 -29.65
CA PHE A 311 -6.22 -6.26 -28.34
C PHE A 311 -7.17 -6.44 -27.17
N TYR A 312 -8.42 -6.80 -27.39
CA TYR A 312 -9.44 -6.87 -26.35
C TYR A 312 -10.14 -8.23 -26.32
N ALA A 313 -10.43 -8.72 -25.14
CA ALA A 313 -11.24 -9.91 -24.96
C ALA A 313 -12.72 -9.60 -25.27
N GLU A 314 -13.43 -10.54 -25.89
CA GLU A 314 -14.87 -10.41 -26.17
C GLU A 314 -15.70 -10.61 -24.90
N THR A 315 -15.22 -11.41 -23.95
CA THR A 315 -15.93 -11.74 -22.71
C THR A 315 -15.01 -11.67 -21.49
N GLY A 316 -15.61 -11.41 -20.31
CA GLY A 316 -14.87 -11.44 -19.04
C GLY A 316 -14.24 -12.80 -18.75
N GLU A 317 -14.89 -13.90 -19.16
CA GLU A 317 -14.32 -15.24 -18.99
C GLU A 317 -13.11 -15.47 -19.88
N GLU A 318 -13.07 -14.92 -21.07
CA GLU A 318 -11.90 -14.97 -21.96
C GLU A 318 -10.71 -14.23 -21.33
N LEU A 319 -10.93 -13.00 -20.83
CA LEU A 319 -9.91 -12.25 -20.10
C LEU A 319 -9.36 -13.02 -18.89
N LEU A 320 -10.24 -13.69 -18.13
CA LEU A 320 -9.84 -14.53 -16.99
C LEU A 320 -9.08 -15.77 -17.42
N LYS A 321 -9.44 -16.43 -18.53
CA LYS A 321 -8.70 -17.58 -19.07
C LYS A 321 -7.28 -17.19 -19.47
N GLU A 322 -7.12 -16.05 -20.13
CA GLU A 322 -5.78 -15.54 -20.50
C GLU A 322 -4.95 -15.22 -19.26
N ALA A 323 -5.51 -14.55 -18.26
CA ALA A 323 -4.82 -14.28 -16.99
C ALA A 323 -4.39 -15.57 -16.28
N ARG A 324 -5.23 -16.63 -16.30
CA ARG A 324 -4.91 -17.94 -15.74
C ARG A 324 -3.81 -18.67 -16.53
N ASP A 325 -3.82 -18.59 -17.86
CA ASP A 325 -2.77 -19.15 -18.71
C ASP A 325 -1.42 -18.47 -18.43
N ILE A 326 -1.39 -17.12 -18.42
CA ILE A 326 -0.18 -16.37 -18.10
C ILE A 326 0.33 -16.73 -16.70
N SER A 327 -0.53 -16.81 -15.71
CA SER A 327 -0.17 -17.21 -14.34
C SER A 327 0.50 -18.60 -14.33
N LYS A 328 -0.04 -19.58 -15.06
CA LYS A 328 0.56 -20.94 -15.12
C LYS A 328 1.86 -20.99 -15.89
N ARG A 329 2.04 -20.14 -16.90
CA ARG A 329 3.33 -20.01 -17.58
C ARG A 329 4.40 -19.41 -16.67
N LEU A 330 4.05 -18.40 -15.86
CA LEU A 330 4.93 -17.82 -14.84
C LEU A 330 5.29 -18.84 -13.78
N ASP A 331 4.31 -19.58 -13.21
CA ASP A 331 4.55 -20.65 -12.22
C ASP A 331 5.64 -21.63 -12.71
N ALA A 332 5.58 -22.02 -13.98
CA ALA A 332 6.52 -22.99 -14.56
C ALA A 332 7.97 -22.47 -14.66
N GLN A 333 8.18 -21.16 -14.64
CA GLN A 333 9.52 -20.55 -14.70
C GLN A 333 10.13 -20.31 -13.31
N LEU A 334 9.31 -20.21 -12.26
CA LEU A 334 9.77 -19.81 -10.93
C LEU A 334 11.02 -20.59 -10.44
N PRO A 335 11.12 -21.93 -10.56
CA PRO A 335 12.28 -22.66 -10.06
C PRO A 335 13.61 -22.29 -10.73
N LYS A 336 13.58 -21.63 -11.89
CA LYS A 336 14.80 -21.16 -12.58
C LYS A 336 15.32 -19.84 -12.03
N PHE A 337 14.44 -19.09 -11.37
CA PHE A 337 14.73 -17.74 -10.91
C PHE A 337 14.70 -17.60 -9.38
N PHE A 338 14.11 -18.55 -8.66
CA PHE A 338 13.93 -18.49 -7.20
C PHE A 338 14.35 -19.81 -6.54
N LYS A 339 15.00 -19.72 -5.39
CA LYS A 339 15.32 -20.86 -4.51
C LYS A 339 14.13 -21.23 -3.66
N THR A 340 13.56 -20.24 -2.97
CA THR A 340 12.44 -20.40 -2.07
C THR A 340 11.16 -19.95 -2.76
N LEU A 341 10.13 -20.82 -2.71
CA LEU A 341 8.81 -20.56 -3.25
C LEU A 341 7.80 -20.56 -2.11
N PRO A 342 6.76 -19.71 -2.17
CA PRO A 342 5.73 -19.69 -1.12
C PRO A 342 4.96 -21.00 -1.10
N ARG A 343 4.62 -21.49 0.10
CA ARG A 343 3.76 -22.65 0.30
C ARG A 343 2.29 -22.32 0.02
N ARG A 344 1.92 -21.08 0.25
CA ARG A 344 0.55 -20.61 0.06
C ARG A 344 0.23 -20.46 -1.43
N PRO A 345 -0.82 -21.14 -1.93
CA PRO A 345 -1.25 -20.97 -3.32
C PRO A 345 -2.00 -19.65 -3.50
N TYR A 346 -2.25 -19.28 -4.78
CA TYR A 346 -3.14 -18.19 -5.16
C TYR A 346 -4.15 -18.66 -6.22
N GLY A 347 -5.26 -17.92 -6.30
CA GLY A 347 -6.26 -18.06 -7.35
C GLY A 347 -6.30 -16.84 -8.25
N VAL A 348 -6.90 -16.97 -9.44
CA VAL A 348 -7.24 -15.87 -10.34
C VAL A 348 -8.76 -15.76 -10.40
N ALA A 349 -9.30 -14.63 -9.96
CA ALA A 349 -10.73 -14.41 -9.85
C ALA A 349 -11.12 -13.01 -10.39
N PRO A 350 -12.39 -12.81 -10.80
CA PRO A 350 -12.83 -11.47 -11.17
C PRO A 350 -12.92 -10.58 -9.94
N VAL A 351 -12.73 -9.28 -10.14
CA VAL A 351 -13.13 -8.28 -9.14
C VAL A 351 -14.63 -8.43 -8.88
N PRO A 352 -15.11 -8.41 -7.63
CA PRO A 352 -16.54 -8.48 -7.33
C PRO A 352 -17.34 -7.39 -8.06
N ASP A 353 -18.46 -7.76 -8.68
CA ASP A 353 -19.26 -6.86 -9.53
C ASP A 353 -19.68 -5.56 -8.82
N ALA A 354 -19.98 -5.64 -7.52
CA ALA A 354 -20.39 -4.49 -6.72
C ALA A 354 -19.35 -3.36 -6.63
N ILE A 355 -18.05 -3.68 -6.81
CA ILE A 355 -16.96 -2.70 -6.73
C ILE A 355 -16.22 -2.53 -8.07
N ALA A 356 -16.40 -3.44 -9.02
CA ALA A 356 -15.69 -3.47 -10.29
C ALA A 356 -15.75 -2.17 -11.10
N PRO A 357 -16.88 -1.42 -11.17
CA PRO A 357 -16.96 -0.16 -11.92
C PRO A 357 -15.96 0.92 -11.49
N LYS A 358 -15.62 0.96 -10.20
CA LYS A 358 -14.70 1.95 -9.61
C LYS A 358 -13.34 1.35 -9.23
N TYR A 359 -13.11 0.07 -9.55
CA TYR A 359 -11.88 -0.64 -9.18
C TYR A 359 -10.82 -0.52 -10.27
N THR A 360 -9.54 -0.63 -9.85
CA THR A 360 -8.39 -0.66 -10.76
C THR A 360 -8.43 -1.88 -11.71
N THR A 361 -7.48 -1.97 -12.63
CA THR A 361 -7.38 -3.04 -13.65
C THR A 361 -7.22 -4.44 -13.03
N GLY A 362 -6.51 -4.53 -11.92
CA GLY A 362 -6.30 -5.76 -11.14
C GLY A 362 -5.55 -5.45 -9.87
N ARG A 363 -5.56 -6.39 -8.92
CA ARG A 363 -4.83 -6.30 -7.66
C ARG A 363 -4.65 -7.66 -7.02
N TYR A 364 -3.51 -7.84 -6.36
CA TYR A 364 -3.36 -8.97 -5.43
C TYR A 364 -4.08 -8.69 -4.11
N VAL A 365 -4.86 -9.67 -3.67
CA VAL A 365 -5.56 -9.65 -2.38
C VAL A 365 -5.09 -10.86 -1.58
N GLY A 366 -4.36 -10.61 -0.51
CA GLY A 366 -3.84 -11.67 0.36
C GLY A 366 -4.96 -12.40 1.12
N GLY A 367 -4.78 -13.68 1.39
CA GLY A 367 -5.67 -14.45 2.25
C GLY A 367 -5.74 -13.89 3.66
N GLY A 368 -6.92 -13.98 4.29
CA GLY A 368 -7.18 -13.47 5.63
C GLY A 368 -6.53 -14.31 6.74
N ASP A 369 -6.39 -15.64 6.51
CA ASP A 369 -5.79 -16.59 7.43
C ASP A 369 -5.09 -17.74 6.68
N ASP A 370 -4.60 -18.75 7.40
CA ASP A 370 -3.84 -19.86 6.82
C ASP A 370 -4.71 -20.86 6.01
N THR A 371 -6.02 -20.73 6.06
CA THR A 371 -6.96 -21.60 5.33
C THR A 371 -7.43 -20.98 4.01
N GLN A 372 -7.10 -19.70 3.76
CA GLN A 372 -7.53 -18.98 2.58
C GLN A 372 -6.34 -18.67 1.65
N PRO A 373 -6.45 -18.96 0.33
CA PRO A 373 -5.44 -18.57 -0.64
C PRO A 373 -5.42 -17.05 -0.82
N GLY A 374 -4.33 -16.55 -1.41
CA GLY A 374 -4.36 -15.22 -2.01
C GLY A 374 -5.11 -15.21 -3.34
N TYR A 375 -5.52 -14.06 -3.81
CA TYR A 375 -6.16 -13.90 -5.11
C TYR A 375 -5.54 -12.78 -5.92
N TYR A 376 -5.21 -13.07 -7.16
CA TYR A 376 -5.06 -12.07 -8.20
C TYR A 376 -6.46 -11.76 -8.74
N TRP A 377 -6.99 -10.60 -8.39
CA TRP A 377 -8.25 -10.09 -8.91
C TRP A 377 -8.02 -9.39 -10.24
N VAL A 378 -8.76 -9.81 -11.27
CA VAL A 378 -8.76 -9.20 -12.60
C VAL A 378 -10.09 -8.48 -12.80
N ASN A 379 -10.04 -7.21 -13.18
CA ASN A 379 -11.26 -6.45 -13.40
C ASN A 379 -11.85 -6.76 -14.79
N THR A 380 -12.97 -7.46 -14.80
CA THR A 380 -13.71 -7.83 -16.02
C THR A 380 -14.79 -6.81 -16.42
N TYR A 381 -14.94 -5.73 -15.67
CA TYR A 381 -15.85 -4.64 -16.01
C TYR A 381 -15.25 -3.76 -17.10
N ASN A 382 -16.07 -3.42 -18.12
CA ASN A 382 -15.69 -2.56 -19.24
C ASN A 382 -14.41 -3.04 -19.97
N LEU A 383 -14.56 -4.14 -20.73
CA LEU A 383 -13.46 -4.83 -21.41
C LEU A 383 -12.71 -3.95 -22.42
N SER A 384 -13.34 -2.94 -22.99
CA SER A 384 -12.69 -1.96 -23.90
C SER A 384 -11.59 -1.12 -23.21
N ASN A 385 -11.52 -1.15 -21.89
CA ASN A 385 -10.46 -0.54 -21.09
C ASN A 385 -9.44 -1.57 -20.56
N ARG A 386 -9.50 -2.82 -20.99
CA ARG A 386 -8.70 -3.95 -20.48
C ARG A 386 -7.92 -4.64 -21.63
N PRO A 387 -6.93 -3.95 -22.23
CA PRO A 387 -6.23 -4.53 -23.37
C PRO A 387 -5.38 -5.74 -22.96
N LEU A 388 -5.42 -6.79 -23.76
CA LEU A 388 -4.71 -8.05 -23.53
C LEU A 388 -3.18 -7.87 -23.53
N TYR A 389 -2.65 -6.90 -24.28
CA TYR A 389 -1.20 -6.69 -24.38
C TYR A 389 -0.54 -6.21 -23.06
N VAL A 390 -1.29 -5.67 -22.11
CA VAL A 390 -0.76 -5.31 -20.78
C VAL A 390 -0.96 -6.42 -19.74
N LEU A 391 -1.77 -7.43 -20.04
CA LEU A 391 -2.14 -8.47 -19.09
C LEU A 391 -0.95 -9.31 -18.60
N PRO A 392 0.07 -9.64 -19.44
CA PRO A 392 1.25 -10.36 -18.96
C PRO A 392 2.04 -9.56 -17.89
N ALA A 393 2.22 -8.26 -18.10
CA ALA A 393 2.88 -7.39 -17.13
C ALA A 393 2.08 -7.28 -15.82
N LEU A 394 0.76 -7.05 -15.92
CA LEU A 394 -0.13 -7.01 -14.75
C LEU A 394 -0.09 -8.34 -13.98
N THR A 395 -0.13 -9.47 -14.68
CA THR A 395 -0.09 -10.79 -14.04
C THR A 395 1.24 -11.03 -13.32
N ALA A 396 2.37 -10.63 -13.93
CA ALA A 396 3.68 -10.73 -13.31
C ALA A 396 3.80 -9.85 -12.06
N HIS A 397 3.17 -8.68 -12.06
CA HIS A 397 3.13 -7.75 -10.94
C HIS A 397 2.28 -8.26 -9.78
N GLU A 398 1.04 -8.66 -10.06
CA GLU A 398 0.05 -8.98 -9.02
C GLU A 398 0.16 -10.43 -8.52
N ALA A 399 0.45 -11.39 -9.42
CA ALA A 399 0.59 -12.79 -9.08
C ALA A 399 2.06 -13.13 -8.75
N VAL A 400 2.69 -13.96 -9.58
CA VAL A 400 4.09 -14.37 -9.44
C VAL A 400 4.90 -13.88 -10.65
N PRO A 401 6.14 -13.47 -10.42
CA PRO A 401 6.91 -13.43 -9.17
C PRO A 401 6.65 -12.19 -8.30
N GLY A 402 5.64 -11.36 -8.61
CA GLY A 402 5.36 -10.08 -7.94
C GLY A 402 4.73 -10.23 -6.55
N HIS A 403 3.62 -9.52 -6.33
CA HIS A 403 3.02 -9.33 -5.01
C HIS A 403 2.67 -10.64 -4.29
N HIS A 404 2.07 -11.62 -4.98
CA HIS A 404 1.75 -12.88 -4.32
C HIS A 404 2.98 -13.56 -3.74
N LEU A 405 4.05 -13.71 -4.54
CA LEU A 405 5.28 -14.37 -4.09
C LEU A 405 5.90 -13.60 -2.92
N GLN A 406 6.12 -12.30 -3.07
CA GLN A 406 6.78 -11.47 -2.07
C GLN A 406 6.00 -11.42 -0.75
N ILE A 407 4.68 -11.15 -0.80
CA ILE A 407 3.84 -11.02 0.40
C ILE A 407 3.67 -12.38 1.10
N SER A 408 3.55 -13.48 0.33
CA SER A 408 3.44 -14.80 0.92
C SER A 408 4.73 -15.22 1.63
N LEU A 409 5.90 -15.00 1.02
CA LEU A 409 7.18 -15.24 1.68
C LEU A 409 7.34 -14.40 2.94
N ASN A 410 6.91 -13.12 2.90
CA ASN A 410 6.95 -12.24 4.08
C ASN A 410 6.08 -12.79 5.23
N LYS A 411 4.88 -13.32 4.93
CA LYS A 411 4.00 -13.94 5.93
C LYS A 411 4.55 -15.30 6.45
N GLU A 412 5.34 -15.99 5.65
CA GLU A 412 5.94 -17.28 5.97
C GLU A 412 7.30 -17.16 6.69
N LEU A 413 7.74 -15.97 7.05
CA LEU A 413 8.94 -15.76 7.87
C LEU A 413 8.87 -16.56 9.18
N GLY A 414 9.99 -17.20 9.54
CA GLY A 414 10.07 -18.08 10.69
C GLY A 414 9.81 -17.40 12.04
N ASP A 415 9.60 -18.21 13.08
CA ASP A 415 9.26 -17.72 14.43
C ASP A 415 10.39 -16.93 15.12
N SER A 416 11.62 -17.01 14.62
CA SER A 416 12.74 -16.17 15.05
C SER A 416 12.59 -14.69 14.62
N ILE A 417 11.69 -14.42 13.68
CA ILE A 417 11.42 -13.05 13.19
C ILE A 417 10.22 -12.47 13.93
N PRO A 418 10.32 -11.25 14.47
CA PRO A 418 9.23 -10.61 15.21
C PRO A 418 7.94 -10.52 14.38
N LYS A 419 6.79 -10.71 15.04
CA LYS A 419 5.48 -10.77 14.38
C LYS A 419 5.16 -9.53 13.55
N PHE A 420 5.56 -8.33 14.01
CA PHE A 420 5.29 -7.09 13.29
C PHE A 420 5.88 -7.13 11.88
N ARG A 421 7.04 -7.78 11.64
CA ARG A 421 7.69 -7.88 10.33
C ARG A 421 6.90 -8.70 9.32
N ARG A 422 6.11 -9.68 9.76
CA ARG A 422 5.31 -10.54 8.85
C ARG A 422 4.21 -9.79 8.10
N ASN A 423 3.76 -8.67 8.65
CA ASN A 423 2.74 -7.81 8.04
C ASN A 423 3.29 -6.42 7.71
N PHE A 424 4.60 -6.21 7.85
CA PHE A 424 5.23 -4.95 7.54
C PHE A 424 5.32 -4.76 6.02
N TYR A 425 4.89 -3.62 5.53
CA TYR A 425 4.89 -3.28 4.12
C TYR A 425 5.52 -1.90 3.92
N LEU A 426 6.48 -1.83 3.03
CA LEU A 426 7.09 -0.58 2.54
C LEU A 426 6.84 -0.48 1.05
N SER A 427 6.26 0.64 0.62
CA SER A 427 5.83 0.84 -0.76
C SER A 427 7.00 0.71 -1.74
N ALA A 428 8.18 1.29 -1.44
CA ALA A 428 9.35 1.17 -2.30
C ALA A 428 9.83 -0.27 -2.48
N PHE A 429 9.73 -1.09 -1.43
CA PHE A 429 10.09 -2.50 -1.53
C PHE A 429 9.04 -3.30 -2.31
N GLY A 430 7.77 -3.25 -1.88
CA GLY A 430 6.72 -4.09 -2.46
C GLY A 430 6.36 -3.71 -3.90
N GLU A 431 6.16 -2.42 -4.17
CA GLU A 431 5.83 -1.92 -5.52
C GLU A 431 7.05 -1.93 -6.44
N GLY A 432 8.25 -1.62 -5.88
CA GLY A 432 9.50 -1.75 -6.61
C GLY A 432 9.75 -3.19 -7.06
N TRP A 433 9.49 -4.17 -6.18
CA TRP A 433 9.54 -5.59 -6.51
C TRP A 433 8.50 -5.98 -7.58
N GLY A 434 7.26 -5.51 -7.47
CA GLY A 434 6.21 -5.74 -8.46
C GLY A 434 6.63 -5.24 -9.85
N LEU A 435 7.15 -4.01 -9.94
CA LEU A 435 7.62 -3.43 -11.21
C LEU A 435 8.88 -4.14 -11.74
N TYR A 436 9.80 -4.53 -10.87
CA TYR A 436 10.94 -5.37 -11.24
C TYR A 436 10.49 -6.74 -11.80
N SER A 437 9.44 -7.33 -11.24
CA SER A 437 8.85 -8.59 -11.69
C SER A 437 8.26 -8.49 -13.09
N GLU A 438 7.70 -7.33 -13.47
CA GLU A 438 7.25 -7.06 -14.85
C GLU A 438 8.43 -7.15 -15.83
N ALA A 439 9.60 -6.60 -15.47
CA ALA A 439 10.80 -6.69 -16.31
C ALA A 439 11.39 -8.12 -16.32
N LEU A 440 11.43 -8.79 -15.17
CA LEU A 440 11.92 -10.16 -15.03
C LEU A 440 11.11 -11.16 -15.87
N ALA A 441 9.81 -10.92 -16.04
CA ALA A 441 8.93 -11.74 -16.87
C ALA A 441 9.36 -11.78 -18.36
N GLU A 442 10.15 -10.80 -18.84
CA GLU A 442 10.75 -10.85 -20.19
C GLU A 442 11.85 -11.91 -20.26
N GLU A 443 12.72 -11.98 -19.27
CA GLU A 443 13.75 -13.01 -19.14
C GLU A 443 13.14 -14.41 -18.93
N MET A 444 11.99 -14.48 -18.31
CA MET A 444 11.19 -15.71 -18.17
C MET A 444 10.51 -16.16 -19.48
N GLY A 445 10.58 -15.36 -20.57
CA GLY A 445 9.97 -15.67 -21.85
C GLY A 445 8.44 -15.58 -21.86
N ILE A 446 7.85 -14.74 -21.02
CA ILE A 446 6.40 -14.60 -20.87
C ILE A 446 5.79 -13.75 -22.00
N TYR A 447 6.46 -12.69 -22.42
CA TYR A 447 6.00 -11.81 -23.50
C TYR A 447 6.20 -12.48 -24.85
N ARG A 448 5.12 -12.84 -25.54
CA ARG A 448 5.10 -13.60 -26.78
C ARG A 448 5.11 -12.73 -28.04
N THR A 449 4.66 -11.49 -27.92
CA THR A 449 4.51 -10.57 -29.04
C THR A 449 5.20 -9.24 -28.79
N PRO A 450 5.57 -8.49 -29.83
CA PRO A 450 6.04 -7.12 -29.67
C PRO A 450 5.03 -6.23 -28.93
N TYR A 451 3.73 -6.46 -29.12
CA TYR A 451 2.68 -5.70 -28.43
C TYR A 451 2.66 -5.94 -26.92
N GLU A 452 2.89 -7.18 -26.47
CA GLU A 452 3.01 -7.47 -25.03
C GLU A 452 4.26 -6.82 -24.41
N ARG A 453 5.40 -6.79 -25.13
CA ARG A 453 6.59 -6.04 -24.73
C ARG A 453 6.33 -4.54 -24.66
N PHE A 454 5.56 -4.02 -25.61
CA PHE A 454 5.10 -2.63 -25.58
C PHE A 454 4.16 -2.38 -24.38
N GLY A 455 3.30 -3.33 -24.04
CA GLY A 455 2.43 -3.31 -22.85
C GLY A 455 3.23 -3.21 -21.56
N LYS A 456 4.31 -3.99 -21.41
CA LYS A 456 5.27 -3.88 -20.30
C LYS A 456 5.86 -2.47 -20.23
N LEU A 457 6.38 -1.97 -21.37
CA LEU A 457 6.95 -0.61 -21.41
C LEU A 457 5.90 0.47 -21.12
N THR A 458 4.64 0.27 -21.47
CA THR A 458 3.54 1.17 -21.11
C THR A 458 3.37 1.27 -19.59
N TYR A 459 3.46 0.15 -18.89
CA TYR A 459 3.38 0.12 -17.43
C TYR A 459 4.63 0.72 -16.77
N GLU A 460 5.81 0.40 -17.27
CA GLU A 460 7.07 1.01 -16.81
C GLU A 460 7.05 2.53 -17.03
N GLN A 461 6.61 2.98 -18.22
CA GLN A 461 6.49 4.39 -18.57
C GLN A 461 5.52 5.14 -17.66
N TRP A 462 4.40 4.51 -17.35
CA TRP A 462 3.45 5.07 -16.38
C TRP A 462 4.12 5.32 -15.03
N ARG A 463 4.87 4.32 -14.49
CA ARG A 463 5.55 4.46 -13.19
C ARG A 463 6.72 5.46 -13.26
N ALA A 464 7.43 5.56 -14.36
CA ALA A 464 8.41 6.62 -14.58
C ALA A 464 7.77 8.01 -14.63
N GLY A 465 6.62 8.14 -15.31
CA GLY A 465 5.83 9.36 -15.36
C GLY A 465 5.33 9.84 -14.00
N ARG A 466 5.07 8.90 -13.05
CA ARG A 466 4.70 9.24 -11.67
C ARG A 466 5.78 10.05 -10.96
N LEU A 467 7.07 9.77 -11.18
CA LEU A 467 8.17 10.54 -10.59
C LEU A 467 8.10 12.02 -11.00
N VAL A 468 7.76 12.26 -12.28
CA VAL A 468 7.68 13.60 -12.85
C VAL A 468 6.42 14.33 -12.40
N VAL A 469 5.27 13.63 -12.42
CA VAL A 469 3.97 14.25 -12.15
C VAL A 469 3.78 14.54 -10.67
N ASP A 470 4.13 13.61 -9.78
CA ASP A 470 4.01 13.81 -8.34
C ASP A 470 4.86 14.99 -7.87
N THR A 471 6.15 14.99 -8.24
CA THR A 471 7.06 16.11 -7.91
C THR A 471 6.69 17.39 -8.64
N GLY A 472 6.18 17.30 -9.87
CA GLY A 472 5.66 18.43 -10.64
C GLY A 472 4.52 19.15 -9.90
N ILE A 473 3.55 18.39 -9.41
CA ILE A 473 2.39 18.92 -8.67
C ILE A 473 2.83 19.47 -7.31
N HIS A 474 3.52 18.64 -6.50
CA HIS A 474 3.75 18.95 -5.10
C HIS A 474 4.94 19.86 -4.81
N ALA A 475 5.91 19.99 -5.72
CA ALA A 475 7.09 20.81 -5.52
C ALA A 475 7.29 21.89 -6.59
N LEU A 476 6.83 21.68 -7.84
CA LEU A 476 7.12 22.57 -8.97
C LEU A 476 5.89 23.38 -9.44
N GLY A 477 4.75 23.28 -8.76
CA GLY A 477 3.56 24.06 -9.05
C GLY A 477 2.84 23.71 -10.35
N TRP A 478 2.96 22.45 -10.79
CA TRP A 478 2.23 21.99 -11.98
C TRP A 478 0.73 22.04 -11.77
N THR A 479 0.03 22.48 -12.80
CA THR A 479 -1.42 22.37 -12.87
C THR A 479 -1.82 20.91 -13.18
N ARG A 480 -3.06 20.57 -12.83
CA ARG A 480 -3.65 19.26 -13.21
C ARG A 480 -3.60 19.02 -14.72
N ALA A 481 -3.84 20.06 -15.51
CA ALA A 481 -3.80 19.96 -16.97
C ALA A 481 -2.39 19.59 -17.48
N GLN A 482 -1.33 20.17 -16.91
CA GLN A 482 0.06 19.81 -17.25
C GLN A 482 0.36 18.36 -16.87
N ALA A 483 -0.07 17.91 -15.70
CA ALA A 483 0.10 16.52 -15.24
C ALA A 483 -0.61 15.51 -16.16
N VAL A 484 -1.87 15.78 -16.50
CA VAL A 484 -2.67 14.97 -17.43
C VAL A 484 -2.02 14.93 -18.81
N GLU A 485 -1.61 16.08 -19.35
CA GLU A 485 -0.98 16.18 -20.67
C GLU A 485 0.36 15.42 -20.72
N PHE A 486 1.16 15.52 -19.66
CA PHE A 486 2.42 14.78 -19.58
C PHE A 486 2.20 13.26 -19.69
N LEU A 487 1.25 12.71 -18.93
CA LEU A 487 0.93 11.28 -19.00
C LEU A 487 0.27 10.90 -20.33
N ARG A 488 -0.60 11.75 -20.88
CA ARG A 488 -1.27 11.51 -22.18
C ARG A 488 -0.27 11.38 -23.32
N SER A 489 0.74 12.26 -23.33
CA SER A 489 1.75 12.33 -24.40
C SER A 489 2.82 11.24 -24.30
N ASN A 490 2.98 10.61 -23.12
CA ASN A 490 4.05 9.65 -22.87
C ASN A 490 3.57 8.22 -22.60
N THR A 491 2.25 7.96 -22.47
CA THR A 491 1.75 6.62 -22.12
C THR A 491 0.59 6.18 -23.03
N ALA A 492 0.37 4.86 -23.13
CA ALA A 492 -0.80 4.29 -23.80
C ALA A 492 -2.03 4.15 -22.87
N LEU A 493 -2.00 4.72 -21.66
CA LEU A 493 -3.13 4.68 -20.74
C LEU A 493 -4.36 5.36 -21.33
N SER A 494 -5.56 4.87 -20.99
CA SER A 494 -6.81 5.56 -21.34
C SER A 494 -6.89 6.92 -20.64
N LEU A 495 -7.56 7.89 -21.26
CA LEU A 495 -7.75 9.22 -20.66
C LEU A 495 -8.48 9.15 -19.31
N HIS A 496 -9.41 8.20 -19.15
CA HIS A 496 -10.08 7.96 -17.89
C HIS A 496 -9.07 7.56 -16.80
N ASN A 497 -8.22 6.58 -17.08
CA ASN A 497 -7.19 6.13 -16.15
C ASN A 497 -6.20 7.25 -15.79
N ILE A 498 -5.74 8.03 -16.77
CA ILE A 498 -4.85 9.17 -16.54
C ILE A 498 -5.48 10.18 -15.58
N ASN A 499 -6.75 10.54 -15.79
CA ASN A 499 -7.44 11.49 -14.92
C ASN A 499 -7.59 10.97 -13.48
N THR A 500 -7.99 9.71 -13.32
CA THR A 500 -8.11 9.06 -12.00
C THR A 500 -6.77 9.01 -11.26
N GLU A 501 -5.71 8.66 -11.99
CA GLU A 501 -4.36 8.60 -11.42
C GLU A 501 -3.81 9.98 -11.03
N VAL A 502 -4.01 11.00 -11.84
CA VAL A 502 -3.58 12.36 -11.48
C VAL A 502 -4.31 12.85 -10.24
N ASP A 503 -5.61 12.59 -10.11
CA ASP A 503 -6.38 12.94 -8.92
C ASP A 503 -5.88 12.17 -7.67
N ARG A 504 -5.47 10.90 -7.86
CA ARG A 504 -4.83 10.11 -6.81
C ARG A 504 -3.48 10.71 -6.39
N TYR A 505 -2.62 11.11 -7.32
CA TYR A 505 -1.33 11.74 -6.97
C TYR A 505 -1.53 13.06 -6.24
N ILE A 506 -2.48 13.90 -6.68
CA ILE A 506 -2.83 15.15 -5.99
C ILE A 506 -3.22 14.89 -4.52
N SER A 507 -3.98 13.82 -4.28
CA SER A 507 -4.50 13.51 -2.95
C SER A 507 -3.53 12.74 -2.04
N TRP A 508 -2.51 12.08 -2.61
CA TRP A 508 -1.59 11.20 -1.89
C TRP A 508 -0.12 11.53 -2.19
N PRO A 509 0.41 12.63 -1.63
CA PRO A 509 1.75 13.13 -1.91
C PRO A 509 2.85 12.08 -1.67
N GLY A 510 3.76 11.92 -2.62
CA GLY A 510 4.95 11.08 -2.51
C GLY A 510 4.73 9.58 -2.66
N GLN A 511 3.50 9.06 -2.54
CA GLN A 511 3.28 7.61 -2.65
C GLN A 511 3.61 7.09 -4.07
N ALA A 512 3.24 7.85 -5.08
CA ALA A 512 3.38 7.45 -6.47
C ALA A 512 4.84 7.25 -6.92
N VAL A 513 5.80 7.92 -6.27
CA VAL A 513 7.22 7.82 -6.65
C VAL A 513 7.87 6.52 -6.20
N SER A 514 7.31 5.83 -5.21
CA SER A 514 7.89 4.63 -4.60
C SER A 514 8.13 3.49 -5.58
N TYR A 515 7.23 3.29 -6.52
CA TYR A 515 7.25 2.21 -7.52
C TYR A 515 8.56 2.20 -8.33
N LYS A 516 8.82 3.31 -9.01
CA LYS A 516 9.97 3.38 -9.91
C LYS A 516 11.28 3.53 -9.16
N ILE A 517 11.31 4.25 -8.04
CA ILE A 517 12.50 4.35 -7.18
C ILE A 517 12.91 2.97 -6.66
N GLY A 518 11.97 2.18 -6.17
CA GLY A 518 12.23 0.81 -5.71
C GLY A 518 12.75 -0.10 -6.81
N GLU A 519 12.11 -0.09 -7.97
CA GLU A 519 12.54 -0.88 -9.13
C GLU A 519 13.95 -0.49 -9.61
N MET A 520 14.22 0.80 -9.71
CA MET A 520 15.54 1.30 -10.12
C MET A 520 16.62 0.84 -9.16
N LYS A 521 16.38 0.87 -7.84
CA LYS A 521 17.34 0.38 -6.83
C LYS A 521 17.57 -1.13 -6.97
N ILE A 522 16.54 -1.93 -7.15
CA ILE A 522 16.67 -3.39 -7.34
C ILE A 522 17.50 -3.68 -8.60
N ARG A 523 17.26 -2.98 -9.71
CA ARG A 523 18.03 -3.16 -10.95
C ARG A 523 19.47 -2.69 -10.83
N GLU A 524 19.70 -1.59 -10.14
CA GLU A 524 21.05 -1.09 -9.83
C GLU A 524 21.84 -2.14 -9.04
N LEU A 525 21.27 -2.69 -7.98
CA LEU A 525 21.89 -3.71 -7.14
C LEU A 525 22.13 -5.02 -7.89
N ARG A 526 21.16 -5.42 -8.73
CA ARG A 526 21.33 -6.59 -9.60
C ARG A 526 22.50 -6.41 -10.56
N LYS A 527 22.56 -5.27 -11.25
CA LYS A 527 23.66 -4.96 -12.18
C LYS A 527 24.99 -4.95 -11.44
N LYS A 528 25.06 -4.36 -10.25
CA LYS A 528 26.27 -4.36 -9.40
C LYS A 528 26.73 -5.79 -9.06
N ALA A 529 25.79 -6.68 -8.73
CA ALA A 529 26.09 -8.08 -8.44
C ALA A 529 26.55 -8.84 -9.71
N GLU A 530 25.88 -8.66 -10.84
CA GLU A 530 26.26 -9.24 -12.14
C GLU A 530 27.66 -8.82 -12.58
N GLU A 531 27.99 -7.52 -12.45
CA GLU A 531 29.32 -6.98 -12.82
C GLU A 531 30.42 -7.47 -11.88
N ALA A 532 30.14 -7.61 -10.58
CA ALA A 532 31.12 -8.02 -9.59
C ALA A 532 31.41 -9.53 -9.60
N LEU A 533 30.40 -10.36 -9.83
CA LEU A 533 30.48 -11.83 -9.75
C LEU A 533 30.68 -12.49 -11.14
N GLY A 534 30.35 -11.81 -12.22
CA GLY A 534 30.53 -12.34 -13.58
C GLY A 534 29.83 -13.69 -13.77
N THR A 535 30.63 -14.74 -14.08
CA THR A 535 30.10 -16.11 -14.30
C THR A 535 29.61 -16.79 -13.03
N ASP A 536 29.95 -16.29 -11.86
CA ASP A 536 29.54 -16.85 -10.57
C ASP A 536 28.26 -16.23 -10.05
N PHE A 537 27.68 -15.26 -10.78
CA PHE A 537 26.39 -14.69 -10.47
C PHE A 537 25.25 -15.72 -10.65
N ASP A 538 24.49 -15.96 -9.59
CA ASP A 538 23.26 -16.76 -9.63
C ASP A 538 22.04 -15.89 -9.28
N ILE A 539 21.15 -15.70 -10.25
CA ILE A 539 19.93 -14.92 -10.10
C ILE A 539 19.03 -15.43 -8.95
N ARG A 540 19.07 -16.72 -8.67
CA ARG A 540 18.29 -17.35 -7.60
C ARG A 540 18.82 -16.96 -6.22
N GLU A 541 20.17 -16.86 -6.08
CA GLU A 541 20.82 -16.35 -4.86
C GLU A 541 20.50 -14.88 -4.66
N PHE A 542 20.60 -14.08 -5.73
CA PHE A 542 20.30 -12.66 -5.67
C PHE A 542 18.86 -12.41 -5.18
N HIS A 543 17.87 -13.12 -5.73
CA HIS A 543 16.49 -13.00 -5.30
C HIS A 543 16.26 -13.50 -3.87
N GLU A 544 16.96 -14.55 -3.45
CA GLU A 544 16.93 -15.04 -2.07
C GLU A 544 17.41 -13.96 -1.10
N VAL A 545 18.55 -13.31 -1.39
CA VAL A 545 19.11 -12.22 -0.56
C VAL A 545 18.12 -11.06 -0.40
N ILE A 546 17.38 -10.71 -1.47
CA ILE A 546 16.37 -9.64 -1.39
C ILE A 546 15.18 -10.06 -0.52
N LEU A 547 14.67 -11.30 -0.68
CA LEU A 547 13.37 -11.70 -0.16
C LEU A 547 13.40 -12.41 1.20
N GLU A 548 14.50 -13.09 1.57
CA GLU A 548 14.56 -13.96 2.75
C GLU A 548 14.33 -13.26 4.10
N GLN A 549 14.60 -11.95 4.17
CA GLN A 549 14.34 -11.13 5.36
C GLN A 549 12.97 -10.45 5.32
N GLY A 550 12.15 -10.73 4.29
CA GLY A 550 10.88 -10.06 4.06
C GLY A 550 11.06 -8.59 3.64
N THR A 551 10.05 -7.77 3.89
CA THR A 551 10.09 -6.35 3.56
C THR A 551 11.16 -5.61 4.38
N VAL A 552 12.06 -4.92 3.68
CA VAL A 552 13.11 -4.07 4.27
C VAL A 552 13.16 -2.71 3.57
N THR A 553 13.86 -1.73 4.16
CA THR A 553 14.15 -0.45 3.48
C THR A 553 15.16 -0.66 2.36
N LEU A 554 15.20 0.23 1.38
CA LEU A 554 16.16 0.14 0.27
C LEU A 554 17.63 0.21 0.74
N PRO A 555 18.01 1.02 1.75
CA PRO A 555 19.36 0.95 2.32
C PRO A 555 19.71 -0.43 2.90
N ILE A 556 18.83 -1.05 3.68
CA ILE A 556 19.06 -2.40 4.21
C ILE A 556 19.20 -3.42 3.06
N MET A 557 18.39 -3.30 2.01
CA MET A 557 18.51 -4.16 0.83
C MET A 557 19.90 -4.00 0.18
N GLU A 558 20.38 -2.76 0.05
CA GLU A 558 21.71 -2.47 -0.51
C GLU A 558 22.83 -3.09 0.32
N GLU A 559 22.85 -2.86 1.64
CA GLU A 559 23.82 -3.46 2.56
C GLU A 559 23.86 -4.99 2.45
N ARG A 560 22.71 -5.64 2.33
CA ARG A 560 22.61 -7.10 2.20
C ARG A 560 23.16 -7.61 0.86
N VAL A 561 22.86 -6.92 -0.24
CA VAL A 561 23.39 -7.29 -1.55
C VAL A 561 24.91 -7.06 -1.59
N GLU A 562 25.41 -6.00 -1.00
CA GLU A 562 26.87 -5.76 -0.88
C GLU A 562 27.57 -6.86 -0.06
N ALA A 563 27.00 -7.23 1.08
CA ALA A 563 27.51 -8.33 1.90
C ALA A 563 27.50 -9.68 1.14
N TYR A 564 26.46 -9.93 0.34
CA TYR A 564 26.39 -11.10 -0.54
C TYR A 564 27.52 -11.08 -1.57
N ILE A 565 27.73 -9.98 -2.27
CA ILE A 565 28.81 -9.83 -3.26
C ILE A 565 30.17 -10.09 -2.61
N GLU A 566 30.45 -9.45 -1.47
CA GLU A 566 31.73 -9.64 -0.77
C GLU A 566 31.96 -11.10 -0.32
N LYS A 567 30.91 -11.76 0.11
CA LYS A 567 30.97 -13.18 0.53
C LYS A 567 31.29 -14.10 -0.65
N GLU A 568 30.66 -13.90 -1.79
CA GLU A 568 30.87 -14.74 -2.97
C GLU A 568 32.26 -14.50 -3.60
N ILE A 569 32.78 -13.26 -3.61
CA ILE A 569 34.15 -12.97 -4.08
C ILE A 569 35.22 -13.67 -3.20
N LYS A 570 34.94 -13.89 -1.91
CA LYS A 570 35.88 -14.54 -0.98
C LYS A 570 35.81 -16.08 -1.05
N ARG A 571 34.87 -16.66 -1.75
CA ARG A 571 34.74 -18.11 -1.99
C ARG A 571 35.64 -18.59 -3.10
#